data_5caea1d0af8cb2506ff708d7cce08e8d
#
_entry.id   5caea1d0af8cb2506ff708d7cce08e8d
#
_cell.length_a   1.000
_cell.length_b   1.000
_cell.length_c   1.000
_cell.angle_alpha   90.00
_cell.angle_beta   90.00
_cell.angle_gamma   90.00
#
_symmetry.space_group_name_H-M   'P 1'
#
loop_
_entity.id
_entity.type
_entity.pdbx_description
1 polymer ?
#
loop_
_entity_poly.entity_id
_entity_poly.type
_entity_poly.pdbx_seq_one_letter_code
_entity_poly.pdbx_strand_id
1 'polypeptide(L)'
;MKFTPDEFRAWKRKHITLLGMSGVGKTYISNTLRRGDHWFHYSGDYRIGTRYLDELILDLVKQQAMQQPFLRDLLRRDWIYIRNNIKVDDLGPVLSFVGKLGNPELGGVPLEEFIQRQAQYREAEIAAMHDVPEFLRKAADVYGYQHFVNDVGGSLCELDDPAVIDLLVQHTLILYIQVTDQEEEQKLISRAQSSP
;
A
#
# COMPACT_ATOMS: atom_id res chain seq x y z
N MET A 1 19.63 -6.93 -10.87
CA MET A 1 20.28 -8.19 -10.40
C MET A 1 19.49 -9.37 -10.98
N LYS A 2 20.15 -10.41 -11.50
CA LYS A 2 19.48 -11.63 -11.98
C LYS A 2 20.09 -12.80 -11.23
N PHE A 3 19.25 -13.67 -10.69
CA PHE A 3 19.65 -14.88 -9.97
C PHE A 3 19.13 -16.12 -10.68
N THR A 4 19.92 -17.17 -10.70
CA THR A 4 19.42 -18.52 -10.91
C THR A 4 18.69 -19.02 -9.65
N PRO A 5 17.85 -20.07 -9.75
CA PRO A 5 17.20 -20.64 -8.57
C PRO A 5 18.16 -21.08 -7.45
N ASP A 6 19.35 -21.59 -7.85
CA ASP A 6 20.33 -22.05 -6.87
C ASP A 6 21.06 -20.90 -6.19
N GLU A 7 21.41 -19.83 -6.93
CA GLU A 7 21.94 -18.60 -6.36
C GLU A 7 20.94 -17.96 -5.39
N PHE A 8 19.65 -17.92 -5.74
CA PHE A 8 18.62 -17.42 -4.86
C PHE A 8 18.50 -18.27 -3.57
N ARG A 9 18.55 -19.60 -3.67
CA ARG A 9 18.55 -20.48 -2.50
C ARG A 9 19.75 -20.26 -1.60
N ALA A 10 20.94 -20.10 -2.19
CA ALA A 10 22.20 -19.89 -1.49
C ALA A 10 22.32 -18.49 -0.86
N TRP A 11 21.49 -17.53 -1.30
CA TRP A 11 21.54 -16.16 -0.81
C TRP A 11 21.11 -16.10 0.67
N LYS A 12 22.05 -15.74 1.56
CA LYS A 12 21.84 -15.81 3.02
C LYS A 12 20.88 -14.75 3.56
N ARG A 13 20.89 -13.53 3.01
CA ARG A 13 20.04 -12.42 3.42
C ARG A 13 19.22 -11.92 2.23
N LYS A 14 18.01 -12.43 2.11
CA LYS A 14 17.13 -12.12 0.97
C LYS A 14 16.38 -10.82 1.21
N HIS A 15 16.58 -9.86 0.33
CA HIS A 15 15.82 -8.62 0.28
C HIS A 15 15.08 -8.59 -1.05
N ILE A 16 13.76 -8.74 -1.03
CA ILE A 16 12.94 -8.84 -2.23
C ILE A 16 11.86 -7.77 -2.26
N THR A 17 11.55 -7.31 -3.46
CA THR A 17 10.36 -6.50 -3.75
C THR A 17 9.44 -7.31 -4.66
N LEU A 18 8.19 -7.49 -4.23
CA LEU A 18 7.16 -8.15 -5.02
C LEU A 18 6.44 -7.11 -5.87
N LEU A 19 6.55 -7.26 -7.19
CA LEU A 19 5.93 -6.39 -8.17
C LEU A 19 4.90 -7.17 -8.99
N GLY A 20 3.83 -6.54 -9.43
CA GLY A 20 2.78 -7.13 -10.26
C GLY A 20 1.45 -6.45 -10.05
N MET A 21 0.48 -6.74 -10.90
CA MET A 21 -0.86 -6.16 -10.87
C MET A 21 -1.55 -6.36 -9.50
N SER A 22 -2.56 -5.54 -9.22
CA SER A 22 -3.43 -5.76 -8.06
C SER A 22 -4.11 -7.13 -8.16
N GLY A 23 -4.19 -7.84 -7.03
CA GLY A 23 -4.85 -9.14 -6.95
C GLY A 23 -4.03 -10.37 -7.39
N VAL A 24 -2.79 -10.22 -7.92
CA VAL A 24 -1.94 -11.36 -8.35
C VAL A 24 -1.34 -12.18 -7.19
N GLY A 25 -1.64 -11.82 -5.93
CA GLY A 25 -1.22 -12.60 -4.76
C GLY A 25 0.05 -12.10 -4.07
N LYS A 26 0.54 -10.89 -4.35
CA LYS A 26 1.70 -10.30 -3.65
C LYS A 26 1.58 -10.36 -2.14
N THR A 27 0.48 -9.85 -1.60
CA THR A 27 0.21 -9.84 -0.15
C THR A 27 0.04 -11.24 0.43
N TYR A 28 -0.50 -12.19 -0.34
CA TYR A 28 -0.56 -13.59 0.07
C TYR A 28 0.84 -14.19 0.25
N ILE A 29 1.73 -13.96 -0.71
CA ILE A 29 3.14 -14.40 -0.65
C ILE A 29 3.84 -13.73 0.54
N SER A 30 3.72 -12.42 0.70
CA SER A 30 4.32 -11.66 1.80
C SER A 30 3.85 -12.16 3.16
N ASN A 31 2.56 -12.41 3.32
CA ASN A 31 2.00 -12.97 4.55
C ASN A 31 2.47 -14.41 4.81
N THR A 32 2.66 -15.20 3.76
CA THR A 32 3.20 -16.56 3.87
C THR A 32 4.66 -16.53 4.33
N LEU A 33 5.48 -15.66 3.76
CA LEU A 33 6.88 -15.48 4.17
C LEU A 33 6.98 -14.99 5.62
N ARG A 34 6.15 -14.02 6.01
CA ARG A 34 6.11 -13.47 7.38
C ARG A 34 5.84 -14.53 8.45
N ARG A 35 5.05 -15.56 8.16
CA ARG A 35 4.75 -16.64 9.10
C ARG A 35 5.96 -17.49 9.46
N GLY A 36 7.03 -17.43 8.67
CA GLY A 36 8.26 -18.17 8.90
C GLY A 36 9.25 -17.51 9.87
N ASP A 37 8.87 -16.49 10.64
CA ASP A 37 9.64 -15.77 11.69
C ASP A 37 11.00 -15.18 11.26
N HIS A 38 11.41 -15.35 10.02
CA HIS A 38 12.70 -14.83 9.52
C HIS A 38 12.55 -13.67 8.54
N TRP A 39 11.32 -13.33 8.16
CA TRP A 39 10.99 -12.31 7.17
C TRP A 39 10.33 -11.09 7.78
N PHE A 40 10.95 -9.94 7.60
CA PHE A 40 10.28 -8.67 7.83
C PHE A 40 9.37 -8.37 6.64
N HIS A 41 8.09 -8.14 6.90
CA HIS A 41 7.12 -7.72 5.88
C HIS A 41 6.93 -6.21 5.93
N TYR A 42 7.40 -5.52 4.92
CA TYR A 42 7.11 -4.12 4.67
C TYR A 42 5.93 -4.03 3.70
N SER A 43 4.80 -3.55 4.17
CA SER A 43 3.62 -3.29 3.34
C SER A 43 3.61 -1.82 2.94
N GLY A 44 3.80 -1.55 1.64
CA GLY A 44 3.75 -0.20 1.08
C GLY A 44 2.41 0.46 1.35
N ASP A 45 1.30 -0.23 1.08
CA ASP A 45 -0.05 0.31 1.28
C ASP A 45 -0.35 0.63 2.75
N TYR A 46 0.09 -0.21 3.69
CA TYR A 46 0.00 0.09 5.12
C TYR A 46 0.81 1.34 5.50
N ARG A 47 2.00 1.49 4.94
CA ARG A 47 2.85 2.65 5.15
C ARG A 47 2.26 3.93 4.57
N ILE A 48 1.69 3.85 3.36
CA ILE A 48 0.93 4.92 2.73
C ILE A 48 -0.18 5.39 3.67
N GLY A 49 -1.03 4.48 4.12
CA GLY A 49 -2.17 4.80 4.97
C GLY A 49 -1.78 5.37 6.33
N THR A 50 -0.80 4.76 7.02
CA THR A 50 -0.48 5.12 8.41
C THR A 50 0.49 6.26 8.57
N ARG A 51 1.29 6.60 7.54
CA ARG A 51 2.29 7.64 7.62
C ARG A 51 1.97 8.86 6.77
N TYR A 52 1.46 8.62 5.57
CA TYR A 52 1.36 9.67 4.57
C TYR A 52 -0.07 10.16 4.33
N LEU A 53 -1.07 9.29 4.50
CA LEU A 53 -2.48 9.65 4.31
C LEU A 53 -3.30 9.69 5.59
N ASP A 54 -2.75 9.30 6.74
CA ASP A 54 -3.50 9.21 8.01
C ASP A 54 -4.21 10.52 8.35
N GLU A 55 -3.50 11.64 8.29
CA GLU A 55 -4.03 12.96 8.59
C GLU A 55 -5.07 13.40 7.55
N LEU A 56 -4.81 13.19 6.26
CA LEU A 56 -5.75 13.54 5.18
C LEU A 56 -7.06 12.74 5.28
N ILE A 57 -6.97 11.45 5.60
CA ILE A 57 -8.15 10.61 5.83
C ILE A 57 -8.95 11.12 7.04
N LEU A 58 -8.25 11.43 8.14
CA LEU A 58 -8.89 11.96 9.36
C LEU A 58 -9.55 13.32 9.13
N ASP A 59 -8.92 14.19 8.36
CA ASP A 59 -9.49 15.51 8.07
C ASP A 59 -10.75 15.40 7.21
N LEU A 60 -10.76 14.50 6.23
CA LEU A 60 -11.96 14.23 5.44
C LEU A 60 -13.10 13.74 6.33
N VAL A 61 -12.84 12.80 7.24
CA VAL A 61 -13.84 12.27 8.17
C VAL A 61 -14.33 13.36 9.14
N LYS A 62 -13.42 14.16 9.68
CA LYS A 62 -13.76 15.30 10.57
C LYS A 62 -14.61 16.34 9.84
N GLN A 63 -14.26 16.69 8.60
CA GLN A 63 -15.07 17.62 7.79
C GLN A 63 -16.52 17.14 7.64
N GLN A 64 -16.72 15.85 7.38
CA GLN A 64 -18.06 15.27 7.30
C GLN A 64 -18.77 15.26 8.68
N ALA A 65 -18.05 14.89 9.73
CA ALA A 65 -18.61 14.90 11.09
C ALA A 65 -19.02 16.30 11.56
N MET A 66 -18.28 17.34 11.17
CA MET A 66 -18.60 18.74 11.50
C MET A 66 -19.88 19.26 10.84
N GLN A 67 -20.38 18.60 9.81
CA GLN A 67 -21.67 18.94 9.20
C GLN A 67 -22.86 18.48 10.06
N GLN A 68 -22.65 17.51 10.94
CA GLN A 68 -23.68 17.01 11.87
C GLN A 68 -23.63 17.78 13.19
N PRO A 69 -24.70 18.51 13.59
CA PRO A 69 -24.69 19.38 14.79
C PRO A 69 -24.23 18.63 16.05
N PHE A 70 -24.75 17.42 16.27
CA PHE A 70 -24.41 16.62 17.45
C PHE A 70 -22.91 16.24 17.48
N LEU A 71 -22.35 15.74 16.38
CA LEU A 71 -20.94 15.37 16.31
C LEU A 71 -20.03 16.59 16.40
N ARG A 72 -20.42 17.69 15.74
CA ARG A 72 -19.70 18.96 15.81
C ARG A 72 -19.55 19.46 17.24
N ASP A 73 -20.64 19.43 18.03
CA ASP A 73 -20.62 19.91 19.42
C ASP A 73 -19.71 19.03 20.30
N LEU A 74 -19.72 17.71 20.10
CA LEU A 74 -18.84 16.78 20.82
C LEU A 74 -17.36 16.99 20.46
N LEU A 75 -17.05 17.14 19.16
CA LEU A 75 -15.69 17.36 18.68
C LEU A 75 -15.14 18.72 19.16
N ARG A 76 -15.94 19.79 19.10
CA ARG A 76 -15.52 21.14 19.54
C ARG A 76 -15.27 21.25 21.04
N ARG A 77 -15.84 20.35 21.82
CA ARG A 77 -15.66 20.28 23.28
C ARG A 77 -14.59 19.26 23.71
N ASP A 78 -13.90 18.64 22.75
CA ASP A 78 -12.94 17.56 23.01
C ASP A 78 -13.51 16.37 23.81
N TRP A 79 -14.83 16.15 23.70
CA TRP A 79 -15.50 15.04 24.38
C TRP A 79 -15.36 13.72 23.61
N ILE A 80 -15.09 13.80 22.31
CA ILE A 80 -14.75 12.67 21.43
C ILE A 80 -13.54 13.00 20.56
N TYR A 81 -12.86 11.96 20.11
CA TYR A 81 -11.85 12.05 19.06
C TYR A 81 -12.07 10.95 18.03
N ILE A 82 -11.60 11.19 16.81
CA ILE A 82 -11.66 10.23 15.71
C ILE A 82 -10.24 9.74 15.43
N ARG A 83 -10.08 8.42 15.23
CA ARG A 83 -8.82 7.80 14.87
C ARG A 83 -9.03 6.84 13.70
N ASN A 84 -8.06 6.75 12.82
CA ASN A 84 -7.98 5.67 11.86
C ASN A 84 -7.60 4.34 12.54
N ASN A 85 -8.15 3.25 12.04
CA ASN A 85 -7.78 1.89 12.43
C ASN A 85 -7.32 1.14 11.17
N ILE A 86 -6.20 1.60 10.59
CA ILE A 86 -5.60 1.00 9.41
C ILE A 86 -4.77 -0.21 9.85
N LYS A 87 -4.99 -1.35 9.21
CA LYS A 87 -4.25 -2.59 9.47
C LYS A 87 -3.62 -3.08 8.18
N VAL A 88 -2.55 -3.89 8.29
CA VAL A 88 -1.90 -4.49 7.11
C VAL A 88 -2.88 -5.34 6.29
N ASP A 89 -3.80 -6.02 6.97
CA ASP A 89 -4.80 -6.89 6.35
C ASP A 89 -6.14 -6.17 6.08
N ASP A 90 -6.26 -4.89 6.43
CA ASP A 90 -7.47 -4.08 6.23
C ASP A 90 -7.10 -2.62 5.93
N LEU A 91 -7.11 -2.31 4.65
CA LEU A 91 -6.78 -0.99 4.10
C LEU A 91 -8.04 -0.18 3.73
N GLY A 92 -9.20 -0.57 4.26
CA GLY A 92 -10.49 0.07 3.99
C GLY A 92 -10.45 1.59 4.06
N PRO A 93 -9.85 2.23 5.09
CA PRO A 93 -9.76 3.69 5.16
C PRO A 93 -8.99 4.32 3.99
N VAL A 94 -7.92 3.68 3.51
CA VAL A 94 -7.12 4.16 2.37
C VAL A 94 -7.93 4.07 1.07
N LEU A 95 -8.57 2.92 0.84
CA LEU A 95 -9.41 2.70 -0.34
C LEU A 95 -10.60 3.66 -0.37
N SER A 96 -11.22 3.91 0.80
CA SER A 96 -12.32 4.88 0.93
C SER A 96 -11.86 6.31 0.67
N PHE A 97 -10.64 6.68 1.06
CA PHE A 97 -10.05 7.98 0.78
C PHE A 97 -9.81 8.16 -0.74
N VAL A 98 -9.21 7.18 -1.39
CA VAL A 98 -8.98 7.23 -2.84
C VAL A 98 -10.32 7.37 -3.58
N GLY A 99 -11.31 6.57 -3.19
CA GLY A 99 -12.66 6.62 -3.71
C GLY A 99 -12.76 6.21 -5.18
N LYS A 100 -13.95 6.38 -5.75
CA LYS A 100 -14.21 6.14 -7.16
C LYS A 100 -14.78 7.40 -7.81
N LEU A 101 -14.30 7.71 -9.00
CA LEU A 101 -14.88 8.78 -9.81
C LEU A 101 -16.36 8.49 -10.09
N GLY A 102 -17.25 9.44 -9.80
CA GLY A 102 -18.68 9.24 -10.06
C GLY A 102 -19.57 10.35 -9.50
N ASN A 103 -20.87 10.10 -9.53
CA ASN A 103 -21.86 11.02 -8.96
C ASN A 103 -21.81 10.97 -7.43
N PRO A 104 -21.59 12.12 -6.73
CA PRO A 104 -21.57 12.18 -5.26
C PRO A 104 -22.85 11.67 -4.60
N GLU A 105 -24.02 11.85 -5.21
CA GLU A 105 -25.28 11.34 -4.68
C GLU A 105 -25.35 9.80 -4.62
N LEU A 106 -24.51 9.13 -5.42
CA LEU A 106 -24.36 7.68 -5.46
C LEU A 106 -23.08 7.19 -4.78
N GLY A 107 -22.42 8.07 -3.99
CA GLY A 107 -21.19 7.74 -3.28
C GLY A 107 -19.91 7.88 -4.10
N GLY A 108 -19.99 8.44 -5.30
CA GLY A 108 -18.82 8.74 -6.13
C GLY A 108 -18.11 10.02 -5.70
N VAL A 109 -16.87 10.20 -6.17
CA VAL A 109 -16.06 11.39 -5.92
C VAL A 109 -16.10 12.28 -7.16
N PRO A 110 -16.33 13.61 -7.04
CA PRO A 110 -16.24 14.55 -8.15
C PRO A 110 -14.88 14.52 -8.82
N LEU A 111 -14.82 14.81 -10.11
CA LEU A 111 -13.58 14.70 -10.91
C LEU A 111 -12.41 15.49 -10.32
N GLU A 112 -12.63 16.73 -9.92
CA GLU A 112 -11.56 17.59 -9.38
C GLU A 112 -10.99 17.01 -8.07
N GLU A 113 -11.87 16.61 -7.18
CA GLU A 113 -11.49 15.98 -5.91
C GLU A 113 -10.81 14.61 -6.12
N PHE A 114 -11.31 13.83 -7.07
CA PHE A 114 -10.70 12.55 -7.44
C PHE A 114 -9.26 12.74 -7.95
N ILE A 115 -9.02 13.71 -8.85
CA ILE A 115 -7.69 14.03 -9.36
C ILE A 115 -6.75 14.44 -8.20
N GLN A 116 -7.24 15.26 -7.28
CA GLN A 116 -6.46 15.68 -6.12
C GLN A 116 -6.08 14.50 -5.22
N ARG A 117 -7.04 13.63 -4.90
CA ARG A 117 -6.79 12.44 -4.08
C ARG A 117 -5.83 11.45 -4.74
N GLN A 118 -5.93 11.28 -6.06
CA GLN A 118 -4.98 10.45 -6.82
C GLN A 118 -3.56 11.03 -6.78
N ALA A 119 -3.39 12.35 -6.89
CA ALA A 119 -2.10 13.00 -6.78
C ALA A 119 -1.50 12.80 -5.37
N GLN A 120 -2.30 13.00 -4.32
CA GLN A 120 -1.87 12.76 -2.93
C GLN A 120 -1.49 11.30 -2.67
N TYR A 121 -2.26 10.36 -3.23
CA TYR A 121 -1.93 8.93 -3.13
C TYR A 121 -0.63 8.60 -3.84
N ARG A 122 -0.41 9.14 -5.05
CA ARG A 122 0.83 8.96 -5.81
C ARG A 122 2.06 9.48 -5.04
N GLU A 123 1.97 10.68 -4.47
CA GLU A 123 3.04 11.24 -3.64
C GLU A 123 3.34 10.37 -2.41
N ALA A 124 2.29 9.88 -1.75
CA ALA A 124 2.41 8.99 -0.60
C ALA A 124 3.05 7.65 -0.97
N GLU A 125 2.74 7.11 -2.15
CA GLU A 125 3.31 5.85 -2.66
C GLU A 125 4.81 6.02 -2.96
N ILE A 126 5.21 7.10 -3.63
CA ILE A 126 6.62 7.45 -3.86
C ILE A 126 7.36 7.57 -2.53
N ALA A 127 6.82 8.32 -1.58
CA ALA A 127 7.43 8.53 -0.26
C ALA A 127 7.55 7.19 0.51
N ALA A 128 6.55 6.34 0.47
CA ALA A 128 6.60 5.01 1.09
C ALA A 128 7.71 4.14 0.48
N MET A 129 7.95 4.21 -0.82
CA MET A 129 9.04 3.47 -1.45
C MET A 129 10.42 4.04 -1.04
N HIS A 130 10.55 5.34 -0.86
CA HIS A 130 11.77 5.96 -0.34
C HIS A 130 12.10 5.56 1.11
N ASP A 131 11.13 5.10 1.88
CA ASP A 131 11.35 4.56 3.24
C ASP A 131 11.98 3.15 3.25
N VAL A 132 11.93 2.41 2.14
CA VAL A 132 12.39 1.00 2.07
C VAL A 132 13.81 0.80 2.58
N PRO A 133 14.83 1.61 2.22
CA PRO A 133 16.20 1.43 2.73
C PRO A 133 16.29 1.59 4.26
N GLU A 134 15.53 2.51 4.84
CA GLU A 134 15.49 2.69 6.29
C GLU A 134 14.88 1.47 6.97
N PHE A 135 13.79 0.93 6.42
CA PHE A 135 13.13 -0.25 6.98
C PHE A 135 13.94 -1.53 6.79
N LEU A 136 14.71 -1.66 5.72
CA LEU A 136 15.70 -2.72 5.56
C LEU A 136 16.70 -2.72 6.71
N ARG A 137 17.27 -1.54 7.02
CA ARG A 137 18.19 -1.37 8.14
C ARG A 137 17.51 -1.68 9.49
N LYS A 138 16.32 -1.15 9.74
CA LYS A 138 15.55 -1.42 10.96
C LYS A 138 15.22 -2.91 11.12
N ALA A 139 14.83 -3.58 10.05
CA ALA A 139 14.51 -4.99 10.06
C ALA A 139 15.70 -5.84 10.55
N ALA A 140 16.90 -5.53 10.08
CA ALA A 140 18.11 -6.25 10.48
C ALA A 140 18.62 -5.81 11.86
N ASP A 141 18.84 -4.51 12.05
CA ASP A 141 19.61 -3.99 13.19
C ASP A 141 18.78 -3.85 14.47
N VAL A 142 17.47 -3.59 14.32
CA VAL A 142 16.58 -3.38 15.48
C VAL A 142 15.76 -4.62 15.78
N TYR A 143 15.21 -5.26 14.75
CA TYR A 143 14.29 -6.38 14.94
C TYR A 143 14.93 -7.76 14.73
N GLY A 144 16.17 -7.82 14.22
CA GLY A 144 16.91 -9.08 14.04
C GLY A 144 16.39 -10.00 12.94
N TYR A 145 15.59 -9.48 12.00
CA TYR A 145 15.12 -10.27 10.87
C TYR A 145 16.24 -10.56 9.88
N GLN A 146 16.28 -11.79 9.39
CA GLN A 146 17.27 -12.23 8.42
C GLN A 146 16.91 -11.80 6.99
N HIS A 147 15.63 -11.79 6.68
CA HIS A 147 15.11 -11.53 5.34
C HIS A 147 14.12 -10.36 5.36
N PHE A 148 13.91 -9.77 4.18
CA PHE A 148 13.00 -8.63 3.99
C PHE A 148 12.15 -8.83 2.75
N VAL A 149 10.85 -8.61 2.86
CA VAL A 149 9.93 -8.55 1.71
C VAL A 149 9.22 -7.22 1.70
N ASN A 150 9.37 -6.50 0.58
CA ASN A 150 8.62 -5.30 0.26
C ASN A 150 7.42 -5.71 -0.60
N ASP A 151 6.22 -5.55 -0.05
CA ASP A 151 4.94 -5.75 -0.73
C ASP A 151 4.44 -4.40 -1.21
N VAL A 152 4.60 -4.14 -2.50
CA VAL A 152 4.24 -2.86 -3.11
C VAL A 152 2.80 -2.86 -3.61
N GLY A 153 2.18 -1.69 -3.68
CA GLY A 153 0.89 -1.49 -4.33
C GLY A 153 0.89 -1.94 -5.80
N GLY A 154 -0.28 -2.21 -6.34
CA GLY A 154 -0.43 -2.60 -7.75
C GLY A 154 -0.04 -1.49 -8.73
N SER A 155 -0.14 -0.24 -8.28
CA SER A 155 0.13 0.99 -9.05
C SER A 155 1.60 1.31 -9.24
N LEU A 156 2.54 0.64 -8.55
CA LEU A 156 3.97 0.97 -8.67
C LEU A 156 4.49 0.95 -10.12
N CYS A 157 3.95 0.06 -10.96
CA CYS A 157 4.30 0.01 -12.38
C CYS A 157 3.80 1.23 -13.18
N GLU A 158 2.83 1.97 -12.63
CA GLU A 158 2.15 3.10 -13.27
C GLU A 158 2.66 4.45 -12.73
N LEU A 159 3.55 4.43 -11.72
CA LEU A 159 4.08 5.67 -11.11
C LEU A 159 4.88 6.53 -12.09
N ASP A 160 5.46 5.91 -13.13
CA ASP A 160 6.37 6.58 -14.08
C ASP A 160 7.46 7.39 -13.35
N ASP A 161 8.05 6.78 -12.30
CA ASP A 161 9.13 7.36 -11.51
C ASP A 161 10.35 6.43 -11.53
N PRO A 162 11.30 6.69 -12.45
CA PRO A 162 12.52 5.88 -12.57
C PRO A 162 13.36 5.87 -11.28
N ALA A 163 13.34 6.95 -10.50
CA ALA A 163 14.16 7.04 -9.30
C ALA A 163 13.69 6.05 -8.22
N VAL A 164 12.38 5.81 -8.11
CA VAL A 164 11.82 4.78 -7.22
C VAL A 164 12.26 3.40 -7.65
N ILE A 165 12.19 3.10 -8.94
CA ILE A 165 12.61 1.78 -9.45
C ILE A 165 14.11 1.57 -9.24
N ASP A 166 14.94 2.57 -9.54
CA ASP A 166 16.39 2.53 -9.33
C ASP A 166 16.73 2.31 -7.85
N LEU A 167 16.05 3.00 -6.94
CA LEU A 167 16.20 2.80 -5.50
C LEU A 167 15.89 1.36 -5.09
N LEU A 168 14.78 0.81 -5.54
CA LEU A 168 14.38 -0.56 -5.22
C LEU A 168 15.36 -1.58 -5.78
N VAL A 169 15.82 -1.40 -7.03
CA VAL A 169 16.83 -2.27 -7.67
C VAL A 169 18.18 -2.25 -6.95
N GLN A 170 18.57 -1.11 -6.38
CA GLN A 170 19.79 -1.00 -5.58
C GLN A 170 19.73 -1.80 -4.28
N HIS A 171 18.56 -1.88 -3.66
CA HIS A 171 18.40 -2.43 -2.31
C HIS A 171 17.75 -3.82 -2.27
N THR A 172 16.99 -4.19 -3.30
CA THR A 172 16.21 -5.43 -3.32
C THR A 172 16.30 -6.15 -4.68
N LEU A 173 16.01 -7.43 -4.68
CA LEU A 173 15.74 -8.19 -5.90
C LEU A 173 14.26 -8.04 -6.24
N ILE A 174 13.96 -7.44 -7.39
CA ILE A 174 12.58 -7.31 -7.86
C ILE A 174 12.11 -8.65 -8.43
N LEU A 175 11.02 -9.17 -7.86
CA LEU A 175 10.31 -10.35 -8.36
C LEU A 175 8.98 -9.90 -8.97
N TYR A 176 8.91 -9.92 -10.29
CA TYR A 176 7.68 -9.59 -11.01
C TYR A 176 6.77 -10.81 -11.11
N ILE A 177 5.58 -10.71 -10.51
CA ILE A 177 4.56 -11.75 -10.56
C ILE A 177 3.65 -11.44 -11.75
N GLN A 178 3.73 -12.30 -12.76
CA GLN A 178 2.96 -12.17 -13.98
C GLN A 178 1.89 -13.25 -14.03
N VAL A 179 0.68 -12.85 -14.41
CA VAL A 179 -0.38 -13.80 -14.78
C VAL A 179 -0.14 -14.22 -16.22
N THR A 180 -0.01 -15.52 -16.45
CA THR A 180 0.25 -16.11 -17.77
C THR A 180 -0.97 -16.84 -18.35
N ASP A 181 -1.99 -17.06 -17.54
CA ASP A 181 -3.23 -17.75 -17.92
C ASP A 181 -4.34 -16.74 -18.21
N GLN A 182 -4.97 -16.84 -19.37
CA GLN A 182 -6.08 -15.98 -19.78
C GLN A 182 -7.31 -16.09 -18.85
N GLU A 183 -7.56 -17.25 -18.26
CA GLU A 183 -8.67 -17.42 -17.31
C GLU A 183 -8.40 -16.66 -16.00
N GLU A 184 -7.16 -16.68 -15.52
CA GLU A 184 -6.77 -15.93 -14.32
C GLU A 184 -6.79 -14.43 -14.58
N GLU A 185 -6.34 -13.99 -15.75
CA GLU A 185 -6.42 -12.57 -16.16
C GLU A 185 -7.87 -12.08 -16.19
N GLN A 186 -8.78 -12.84 -16.77
CA GLN A 186 -10.21 -12.50 -16.77
C GLN A 186 -10.82 -12.47 -15.36
N LYS A 187 -10.40 -13.35 -14.47
CA LYS A 187 -10.83 -13.33 -13.06
C LYS A 187 -10.35 -12.07 -12.34
N LEU A 188 -9.13 -11.60 -12.61
CA LEU A 188 -8.60 -10.35 -12.05
C LEU A 188 -9.37 -9.14 -12.57
N ILE A 189 -9.64 -9.08 -13.87
CA ILE A 189 -10.45 -8.02 -14.49
C ILE A 189 -11.86 -7.99 -13.90
N SER A 190 -12.52 -9.15 -13.78
CA SER A 190 -13.84 -9.26 -13.19
C SER A 190 -13.88 -8.79 -11.73
N ARG A 191 -12.86 -9.12 -10.95
CA ARG A 191 -12.72 -8.63 -9.57
C ARG A 191 -12.54 -7.11 -9.51
N ALA A 192 -11.69 -6.54 -10.36
CA ALA A 192 -11.48 -5.10 -10.43
C ALA A 192 -12.77 -4.35 -10.79
N GLN A 193 -13.59 -4.92 -11.66
CA GLN A 193 -14.90 -4.36 -12.06
C GLN A 193 -15.96 -4.50 -10.97
N SER A 194 -15.93 -5.56 -10.18
CA SER A 194 -16.91 -5.87 -9.13
C SER A 194 -16.52 -5.35 -7.74
N SER A 195 -15.30 -4.86 -7.57
CA SER A 195 -14.87 -4.25 -6.28
C SER A 195 -15.69 -2.99 -5.99
N PRO A 196 -16.20 -2.85 -4.77
CA PRO A 196 -17.00 -1.69 -4.37
C PRO A 196 -16.22 -0.38 -4.44
#